data_95e02f24cb262ac19319db810b559f6a
#
_entry.id   95e02f24cb262ac19319db810b559f6a
#
_cell.length_a   1.000
_cell.length_b   1.000
_cell.length_c   1.000
_cell.angle_alpha   90.00
_cell.angle_beta   90.00
_cell.angle_gamma   90.00
#
_symmetry.space_group_name_H-M   'P 1'
#
loop_
_entity.id
_entity.type
_entity.pdbx_description
1 polymer ?
#
loop_
_entity_poly.entity_id
_entity_poly.type
_entity_poly.pdbx_seq_one_letter_code
_entity_poly.pdbx_strand_id
1 'polypeptide(L)'
;MRKLVVFIIAAVMLFSLTACDGNTVNKITGADYPVTVWGVKIESCPQKVICLSPAVTDIIITLGSDAQLIGVSDNCDNERGLDTFGSSALPETEKIIKSNAEIIIADENLSDEAKKEIGDSGIMVMIYPSVEKYSDIEKLYESVASIFSGYSTGGENAINTYERISKRITAVKSKTKNEKAVNAVILLNDGIAAPKGTLYDEMLTVAGGKNIAGKQYSINYAEIVKKNPQHIFCPADMVDSVKSDKTLAKTDAVKNGNVTAFSPLYFERYGENFALGVEIMASALHPDLVKSPIR
;
A
#
# COMPACT_ATOMS: atom_id res chain seq x y z
N MET A 1 -42.79 -31.56 -48.68
CA MET A 1 -41.45 -31.22 -48.11
C MET A 1 -41.30 -29.74 -47.66
N ARG A 2 -42.19 -28.85 -48.04
CA ARG A 2 -42.07 -27.40 -47.70
C ARG A 2 -42.64 -27.03 -46.32
N LYS A 3 -43.46 -27.88 -45.68
CA LYS A 3 -44.10 -27.63 -44.38
C LYS A 3 -43.28 -28.14 -43.20
N LEU A 4 -42.30 -29.00 -43.43
CA LEU A 4 -41.46 -29.55 -42.35
C LEU A 4 -40.25 -28.66 -41.99
N VAL A 5 -39.81 -27.83 -42.95
CA VAL A 5 -38.64 -26.91 -42.73
C VAL A 5 -39.05 -25.67 -41.93
N VAL A 6 -40.30 -25.25 -41.98
CA VAL A 6 -40.82 -24.08 -41.24
C VAL A 6 -40.96 -24.38 -39.74
N PHE A 7 -41.19 -25.64 -39.34
CA PHE A 7 -41.31 -26.01 -37.93
C PHE A 7 -39.97 -26.15 -37.22
N ILE A 8 -38.87 -26.43 -37.94
CA ILE A 8 -37.54 -26.57 -37.36
C ILE A 8 -36.91 -25.17 -37.11
N ILE A 9 -37.24 -24.17 -37.94
CA ILE A 9 -36.75 -22.80 -37.77
C ILE A 9 -37.48 -22.08 -36.61
N ALA A 10 -38.74 -22.42 -36.32
CA ALA A 10 -39.47 -21.85 -35.19
C ALA A 10 -39.06 -22.43 -33.83
N ALA A 11 -38.49 -23.65 -33.80
CA ALA A 11 -38.02 -24.28 -32.56
C ALA A 11 -36.62 -23.78 -32.11
N VAL A 12 -35.82 -23.19 -33.02
CA VAL A 12 -34.50 -22.65 -32.71
C VAL A 12 -34.52 -21.20 -32.19
N MET A 13 -35.62 -20.47 -32.40
CA MET A 13 -35.78 -19.09 -31.93
C MET A 13 -36.39 -18.95 -30.53
N LEU A 14 -36.72 -20.04 -29.84
CA LEU A 14 -37.34 -20.02 -28.51
C LEU A 14 -36.35 -20.32 -27.37
N PHE A 15 -35.01 -20.38 -27.65
CA PHE A 15 -33.98 -20.64 -26.64
C PHE A 15 -33.03 -19.47 -26.40
N SER A 16 -33.36 -18.25 -26.81
CA SER A 16 -32.46 -17.08 -26.64
C SER A 16 -33.08 -15.91 -25.86
N LEU A 17 -33.93 -16.18 -24.87
CA LEU A 17 -34.47 -15.15 -23.97
C LEU A 17 -34.45 -15.63 -22.51
N THR A 18 -33.28 -16.03 -22.04
CA THR A 18 -32.98 -16.07 -20.59
C THR A 18 -31.57 -15.53 -20.38
N ALA A 19 -31.42 -14.24 -20.52
CA ALA A 19 -30.23 -13.56 -20.03
C ALA A 19 -30.58 -12.11 -19.79
N CYS A 20 -30.88 -11.80 -18.58
CA CYS A 20 -30.59 -10.54 -17.87
C CYS A 20 -31.34 -10.60 -16.54
N ASP A 21 -30.88 -11.48 -15.66
CA ASP A 21 -31.01 -11.23 -14.23
C ASP A 21 -29.66 -10.69 -13.79
N GLY A 22 -29.57 -9.36 -13.72
CA GLY A 22 -28.44 -8.65 -13.19
C GLY A 22 -28.39 -8.84 -11.68
N ASN A 23 -27.71 -9.88 -11.23
CA ASN A 23 -27.05 -10.03 -9.93
C ASN A 23 -26.47 -11.43 -9.72
N THR A 24 -25.88 -12.01 -10.72
CA THR A 24 -24.89 -13.07 -10.46
C THR A 24 -23.55 -12.39 -10.31
N VAL A 25 -23.23 -11.97 -9.07
CA VAL A 25 -21.85 -11.95 -8.62
C VAL A 25 -21.35 -13.35 -8.94
N ASN A 26 -20.50 -13.50 -9.94
CA ASN A 26 -19.79 -14.73 -10.22
C ASN A 26 -19.03 -15.08 -8.94
N LYS A 27 -19.64 -15.95 -8.12
CA LYS A 27 -18.94 -16.54 -7.00
C LYS A 27 -17.79 -17.30 -7.67
N ILE A 28 -16.57 -16.79 -7.54
CA ILE A 28 -15.36 -17.47 -7.98
C ILE A 28 -15.25 -18.72 -7.09
N THR A 29 -16.00 -19.74 -7.46
CA THR A 29 -15.96 -21.09 -6.90
C THR A 29 -15.27 -21.93 -7.94
N GLY A 30 -13.95 -21.85 -7.97
CA GLY A 30 -13.13 -22.61 -8.90
C GLY A 30 -11.98 -23.28 -8.16
N ALA A 31 -11.18 -24.03 -8.88
CA ALA A 31 -10.00 -24.79 -8.41
C ALA A 31 -8.95 -23.95 -7.62
N ASP A 32 -9.17 -22.65 -7.47
CA ASP A 32 -8.27 -21.71 -6.81
C ASP A 32 -8.45 -21.59 -5.28
N TYR A 33 -9.52 -22.14 -4.72
CA TYR A 33 -9.77 -22.24 -3.28
C TYR A 33 -9.87 -23.70 -2.84
N PRO A 34 -9.58 -24.06 -1.57
CA PRO A 34 -9.19 -23.14 -0.48
C PRO A 34 -7.76 -22.62 -0.60
N VAL A 35 -7.51 -21.43 -0.07
CA VAL A 35 -6.16 -20.88 0.10
C VAL A 35 -5.82 -20.78 1.59
N THR A 36 -4.52 -20.83 1.92
CA THR A 36 -4.05 -20.55 3.27
C THR A 36 -3.13 -19.33 3.23
N VAL A 37 -3.54 -18.24 3.86
CA VAL A 37 -2.81 -16.99 3.89
C VAL A 37 -2.59 -16.57 5.35
N TRP A 38 -1.36 -16.29 5.73
CA TRP A 38 -0.94 -15.92 7.10
C TRP A 38 -1.46 -16.87 8.17
N GLY A 39 -1.49 -18.19 7.83
CA GLY A 39 -1.96 -19.24 8.73
C GLY A 39 -3.47 -19.42 8.81
N VAL A 40 -4.26 -18.62 8.11
CA VAL A 40 -5.72 -18.70 8.07
C VAL A 40 -6.17 -19.38 6.77
N LYS A 41 -7.03 -20.40 6.89
CA LYS A 41 -7.63 -21.09 5.74
C LYS A 41 -8.88 -20.37 5.28
N ILE A 42 -8.96 -20.03 4.00
CA ILE A 42 -10.06 -19.32 3.35
C ILE A 42 -10.68 -20.27 2.34
N GLU A 43 -11.93 -20.62 2.53
CA GLU A 43 -12.64 -21.65 1.72
C GLU A 43 -13.19 -21.10 0.39
N SER A 44 -13.42 -19.80 0.30
CA SER A 44 -13.94 -19.12 -0.90
C SER A 44 -13.62 -17.63 -0.84
N CYS A 45 -13.72 -16.93 -1.98
CA CYS A 45 -13.54 -15.47 -2.03
C CYS A 45 -14.46 -14.75 -1.02
N PRO A 46 -13.89 -14.03 -0.04
CA PRO A 46 -14.68 -13.28 0.94
C PRO A 46 -15.42 -12.13 0.26
N GLN A 47 -16.64 -11.86 0.71
CA GLN A 47 -17.51 -10.81 0.14
C GLN A 47 -17.62 -9.60 1.07
N LYS A 48 -17.25 -9.74 2.35
CA LYS A 48 -17.38 -8.69 3.37
C LYS A 48 -16.09 -8.64 4.18
N VAL A 49 -15.21 -7.75 3.79
CA VAL A 49 -13.89 -7.58 4.42
C VAL A 49 -13.79 -6.21 5.08
N ILE A 50 -13.29 -6.17 6.30
CA ILE A 50 -12.83 -4.95 6.97
C ILE A 50 -11.31 -4.98 6.97
N CYS A 51 -10.67 -3.90 6.52
CA CYS A 51 -9.22 -3.76 6.56
C CYS A 51 -8.81 -2.61 7.50
N LEU A 52 -8.19 -2.95 8.62
CA LEU A 52 -7.72 -1.98 9.62
C LEU A 52 -6.30 -1.45 9.34
N SER A 53 -5.75 -1.78 8.18
CA SER A 53 -4.42 -1.35 7.75
C SER A 53 -4.49 -0.48 6.50
N PRO A 54 -4.05 0.79 6.56
CA PRO A 54 -3.94 1.63 5.37
C PRO A 54 -3.05 1.02 4.28
N ALA A 55 -1.94 0.38 4.66
CA ALA A 55 -1.00 -0.25 3.75
C ALA A 55 -1.65 -1.39 2.94
N VAL A 56 -2.38 -2.29 3.60
CA VAL A 56 -3.07 -3.39 2.94
C VAL A 56 -4.31 -2.92 2.19
N THR A 57 -5.03 -1.92 2.72
CA THR A 57 -6.15 -1.29 1.98
C THR A 57 -5.69 -0.75 0.64
N ASP A 58 -4.53 -0.09 0.59
CA ASP A 58 -3.96 0.45 -0.64
C ASP A 58 -3.60 -0.66 -1.66
N ILE A 59 -3.10 -1.80 -1.18
CA ILE A 59 -2.87 -2.99 -2.03
C ILE A 59 -4.20 -3.54 -2.56
N ILE A 60 -5.23 -3.68 -1.72
CA ILE A 60 -6.55 -4.19 -2.12
C ILE A 60 -7.15 -3.32 -3.24
N ILE A 61 -7.07 -2.00 -3.08
CA ILE A 61 -7.53 -1.03 -4.10
C ILE A 61 -6.69 -1.16 -5.38
N THR A 62 -5.37 -1.22 -5.25
CA THR A 62 -4.45 -1.32 -6.40
C THR A 62 -4.65 -2.62 -7.19
N LEU A 63 -5.04 -3.70 -6.53
CA LEU A 63 -5.41 -4.98 -7.15
C LEU A 63 -6.82 -4.97 -7.77
N GLY A 64 -7.63 -3.93 -7.54
CA GLY A 64 -9.02 -3.87 -8.00
C GLY A 64 -9.97 -4.80 -7.24
N SER A 65 -9.63 -5.15 -5.99
CA SER A 65 -10.42 -6.03 -5.12
C SER A 65 -11.19 -5.27 -4.04
N ASP A 66 -11.36 -3.97 -4.22
CA ASP A 66 -12.00 -3.06 -3.25
C ASP A 66 -13.53 -3.21 -3.18
N ALA A 67 -14.16 -3.91 -4.15
CA ALA A 67 -15.59 -4.20 -4.12
C ALA A 67 -16.01 -5.04 -2.90
N GLN A 68 -15.10 -5.85 -2.35
CA GLN A 68 -15.30 -6.69 -1.17
C GLN A 68 -15.09 -5.93 0.16
N LEU A 69 -14.52 -4.72 0.13
CA LEU A 69 -14.36 -3.90 1.33
C LEU A 69 -15.70 -3.31 1.76
N ILE A 70 -16.10 -3.62 2.99
CA ILE A 70 -17.24 -2.99 3.67
C ILE A 70 -16.81 -1.97 4.72
N GLY A 71 -15.52 -1.93 5.06
CA GLY A 71 -14.97 -0.99 6.00
C GLY A 71 -13.46 -0.94 6.00
N VAL A 72 -12.94 0.19 6.48
CA VAL A 72 -11.51 0.50 6.49
C VAL A 72 -11.08 1.12 7.82
N SER A 73 -9.78 1.32 8.00
CA SER A 73 -9.24 2.08 9.12
C SER A 73 -9.55 3.58 8.99
N ASP A 74 -9.64 4.28 10.13
CA ASP A 74 -9.77 5.75 10.21
C ASP A 74 -8.62 6.49 9.50
N ASN A 75 -7.47 5.82 9.37
CA ASN A 75 -6.26 6.39 8.75
C ASN A 75 -6.14 6.09 7.25
N CYS A 76 -7.15 5.45 6.64
CA CYS A 76 -7.17 5.20 5.20
C CYS A 76 -7.63 6.41 4.41
N ASP A 77 -7.14 6.53 3.17
CA ASP A 77 -7.81 7.38 2.17
C ASP A 77 -9.11 6.70 1.77
N ASN A 78 -10.22 7.28 2.20
CA ASN A 78 -11.55 6.68 2.08
C ASN A 78 -12.40 7.41 1.03
N GLU A 79 -11.92 7.45 -0.21
CA GLU A 79 -12.60 8.12 -1.33
C GLU A 79 -13.98 7.51 -1.63
N ARG A 80 -14.18 6.23 -1.30
CA ARG A 80 -15.46 5.53 -1.51
C ARG A 80 -16.49 5.81 -0.43
N GLY A 81 -16.11 6.47 0.67
CA GLY A 81 -17.02 6.74 1.80
C GLY A 81 -17.46 5.47 2.53
N LEU A 82 -16.57 4.46 2.63
CA LEU A 82 -16.82 3.25 3.42
C LEU A 82 -16.89 3.58 4.92
N ASP A 83 -17.55 2.73 5.68
CA ASP A 83 -17.53 2.84 7.14
C ASP A 83 -16.10 2.70 7.68
N THR A 84 -15.75 3.48 8.70
CA THR A 84 -14.49 3.32 9.42
C THR A 84 -14.70 2.51 10.70
N PHE A 85 -13.66 1.76 11.10
CA PHE A 85 -13.71 0.80 12.21
C PHE A 85 -12.55 0.95 13.19
N GLY A 86 -12.01 2.17 13.30
CA GLY A 86 -10.82 2.48 14.10
C GLY A 86 -9.53 2.08 13.37
N SER A 87 -8.53 1.69 14.13
CA SER A 87 -7.25 1.19 13.60
C SER A 87 -6.90 -0.17 14.22
N SER A 88 -5.85 -0.84 13.75
CA SER A 88 -5.37 -2.08 14.38
C SER A 88 -5.08 -1.90 15.88
N ALA A 89 -4.46 -0.77 16.26
CA ALA A 89 -4.14 -0.49 17.66
C ALA A 89 -5.36 -0.08 18.52
N LEU A 90 -6.38 0.53 17.90
CA LEU A 90 -7.59 1.02 18.53
C LEU A 90 -8.83 0.63 17.69
N PRO A 91 -9.19 -0.66 17.63
CA PRO A 91 -10.32 -1.13 16.83
C PRO A 91 -11.66 -0.80 17.52
N GLU A 92 -12.66 -0.46 16.73
CA GLU A 92 -14.05 -0.37 17.18
C GLU A 92 -14.68 -1.78 17.24
N THR A 93 -14.22 -2.61 18.20
CA THR A 93 -14.52 -4.06 18.25
C THR A 93 -16.02 -4.38 18.21
N GLU A 94 -16.84 -3.66 19.00
CA GLU A 94 -18.30 -3.88 18.96
C GLU A 94 -18.92 -3.57 17.60
N LYS A 95 -18.44 -2.54 16.90
CA LYS A 95 -18.92 -2.17 15.58
C LYS A 95 -18.49 -3.21 14.54
N ILE A 96 -17.26 -3.73 14.65
CA ILE A 96 -16.76 -4.82 13.82
C ILE A 96 -17.66 -6.05 13.97
N ILE A 97 -17.94 -6.49 15.20
CA ILE A 97 -18.79 -7.66 15.47
C ILE A 97 -20.20 -7.49 14.86
N LYS A 98 -20.76 -6.29 14.95
CA LYS A 98 -22.11 -5.98 14.40
C LYS A 98 -22.14 -5.82 12.88
N SER A 99 -20.99 -5.72 12.19
CA SER A 99 -20.92 -5.45 10.76
C SER A 99 -21.27 -6.63 9.86
N ASN A 100 -21.29 -7.86 10.40
CA ASN A 100 -21.38 -9.12 9.65
C ASN A 100 -20.21 -9.29 8.64
N ALA A 101 -19.01 -8.78 8.98
CA ALA A 101 -17.80 -9.04 8.23
C ALA A 101 -17.48 -10.56 8.26
N GLU A 102 -16.93 -11.07 7.16
CA GLU A 102 -16.42 -12.44 7.09
C GLU A 102 -14.97 -12.49 7.59
N ILE A 103 -14.20 -11.45 7.26
CA ILE A 103 -12.78 -11.35 7.56
C ILE A 103 -12.46 -9.94 8.04
N ILE A 104 -11.57 -9.83 9.03
CA ILE A 104 -10.81 -8.60 9.27
C ILE A 104 -9.33 -8.83 8.94
N ILE A 105 -8.71 -7.83 8.35
CA ILE A 105 -7.26 -7.78 8.10
C ILE A 105 -6.67 -6.66 8.97
N ALA A 106 -5.69 -7.00 9.81
CA ALA A 106 -5.04 -6.09 10.72
C ALA A 106 -3.53 -6.36 10.80
N ASP A 107 -2.78 -5.45 11.39
CA ASP A 107 -1.37 -5.65 11.71
C ASP A 107 -1.16 -6.20 13.15
N GLU A 108 0.10 -6.36 13.52
CA GLU A 108 0.52 -6.89 14.82
C GLU A 108 0.09 -6.04 16.04
N ASN A 109 -0.33 -4.78 15.81
CA ASN A 109 -0.79 -3.90 16.88
C ASN A 109 -2.20 -4.26 17.38
N LEU A 110 -2.95 -5.12 16.66
CA LEU A 110 -4.22 -5.63 17.16
C LEU A 110 -3.98 -6.46 18.43
N SER A 111 -4.59 -6.05 19.54
CA SER A 111 -4.40 -6.74 20.83
C SER A 111 -4.95 -8.17 20.82
N ASP A 112 -4.39 -9.04 21.64
CA ASP A 112 -4.86 -10.42 21.76
C ASP A 112 -6.28 -10.51 22.30
N GLU A 113 -6.69 -9.54 23.11
CA GLU A 113 -8.08 -9.42 23.60
C GLU A 113 -9.04 -9.12 22.45
N ALA A 114 -8.72 -8.12 21.61
CA ALA A 114 -9.54 -7.80 20.44
C ALA A 114 -9.57 -8.95 19.42
N LYS A 115 -8.44 -9.61 19.17
CA LYS A 115 -8.37 -10.82 18.30
C LYS A 115 -9.32 -11.90 18.79
N LYS A 116 -9.30 -12.16 20.12
CA LYS A 116 -10.16 -13.16 20.73
C LYS A 116 -11.63 -12.77 20.62
N GLU A 117 -12.01 -11.56 21.01
CA GLU A 117 -13.39 -11.10 21.03
C GLU A 117 -14.01 -11.12 19.61
N ILE A 118 -13.27 -10.62 18.61
CA ILE A 118 -13.70 -10.65 17.22
C ILE A 118 -13.80 -12.10 16.69
N GLY A 119 -12.80 -12.94 16.98
CA GLY A 119 -12.78 -14.33 16.58
C GLY A 119 -13.91 -15.16 17.20
N ASP A 120 -14.23 -14.95 18.46
CA ASP A 120 -15.34 -15.62 19.17
C ASP A 120 -16.70 -15.27 18.54
N SER A 121 -16.83 -14.16 17.84
CA SER A 121 -18.04 -13.78 17.08
C SER A 121 -18.19 -14.51 15.74
N GLY A 122 -17.18 -15.30 15.33
CA GLY A 122 -17.15 -16.05 14.07
C GLY A 122 -16.50 -15.30 12.91
N ILE A 123 -15.97 -14.11 13.11
CA ILE A 123 -15.22 -13.34 12.10
C ILE A 123 -13.77 -13.87 12.07
N MET A 124 -13.25 -14.17 10.88
CA MET A 124 -11.86 -14.57 10.70
C MET A 124 -10.93 -13.37 10.92
N VAL A 125 -9.97 -13.51 11.82
CA VAL A 125 -8.96 -12.49 12.10
C VAL A 125 -7.67 -12.84 11.39
N MET A 126 -7.22 -11.97 10.48
CA MET A 126 -6.00 -12.16 9.70
C MET A 126 -4.98 -11.08 10.06
N ILE A 127 -3.82 -11.51 10.56
CA ILE A 127 -2.71 -10.60 10.89
C ILE A 127 -1.65 -10.74 9.80
N TYR A 128 -1.42 -9.67 9.04
CA TYR A 128 -0.37 -9.68 8.03
C TYR A 128 1.01 -9.43 8.66
N PRO A 129 2.08 -10.02 8.07
CA PRO A 129 3.44 -9.84 8.58
C PRO A 129 3.92 -8.40 8.33
N SER A 130 4.72 -7.87 9.25
CA SER A 130 5.37 -6.57 9.08
C SER A 130 6.26 -6.53 7.82
N VAL A 131 6.29 -5.38 7.16
CA VAL A 131 7.14 -5.11 5.99
C VAL A 131 8.39 -4.39 6.48
N GLU A 132 9.53 -5.06 6.44
CA GLU A 132 10.81 -4.49 6.87
C GLU A 132 11.62 -3.95 5.70
N LYS A 133 11.47 -4.53 4.52
CA LYS A 133 12.22 -4.20 3.31
C LYS A 133 11.35 -4.28 2.05
N TYR A 134 11.81 -3.67 0.98
CA TYR A 134 11.07 -3.59 -0.29
C TYR A 134 10.67 -4.96 -0.86
N SER A 135 11.53 -5.98 -0.73
CA SER A 135 11.20 -7.34 -1.21
C SER A 135 10.04 -8.04 -0.47
N ASP A 136 9.63 -7.53 0.69
CA ASP A 136 8.51 -8.10 1.44
C ASP A 136 7.17 -7.62 0.88
N ILE A 137 7.16 -6.48 0.17
CA ILE A 137 5.96 -5.91 -0.47
C ILE A 137 5.42 -6.85 -1.56
N GLU A 138 6.30 -7.46 -2.36
CA GLU A 138 5.90 -8.42 -3.41
C GLU A 138 5.11 -9.59 -2.83
N LYS A 139 5.62 -10.19 -1.74
CA LYS A 139 4.95 -11.29 -1.04
C LYS A 139 3.62 -10.87 -0.42
N LEU A 140 3.55 -9.61 0.03
CA LEU A 140 2.31 -9.06 0.56
C LEU A 140 1.25 -8.91 -0.54
N TYR A 141 1.65 -8.46 -1.75
CA TYR A 141 0.78 -8.43 -2.92
C TYR A 141 0.25 -9.82 -3.28
N GLU A 142 1.13 -10.83 -3.35
CA GLU A 142 0.75 -12.22 -3.63
C GLU A 142 -0.25 -12.74 -2.59
N SER A 143 0.02 -12.48 -1.31
CA SER A 143 -0.85 -12.92 -0.21
C SER A 143 -2.22 -12.25 -0.28
N VAL A 144 -2.26 -10.92 -0.44
CA VAL A 144 -3.52 -10.17 -0.51
C VAL A 144 -4.32 -10.59 -1.74
N ALA A 145 -3.69 -10.71 -2.90
CA ALA A 145 -4.37 -11.14 -4.12
C ALA A 145 -4.96 -12.56 -3.97
N SER A 146 -4.24 -13.46 -3.28
CA SER A 146 -4.73 -14.83 -3.02
C SER A 146 -5.99 -14.85 -2.15
N ILE A 147 -6.14 -13.90 -1.21
CA ILE A 147 -7.37 -13.77 -0.40
C ILE A 147 -8.59 -13.52 -1.29
N PHE A 148 -8.47 -12.68 -2.30
CA PHE A 148 -9.61 -12.19 -3.11
C PHE A 148 -9.81 -12.94 -4.42
N SER A 149 -8.77 -13.58 -4.97
CA SER A 149 -8.82 -14.20 -6.30
C SER A 149 -8.36 -15.66 -6.32
N GLY A 150 -8.04 -16.24 -5.16
CA GLY A 150 -7.51 -17.59 -5.08
C GLY A 150 -6.03 -17.67 -5.45
N TYR A 151 -5.49 -18.89 -5.51
CA TYR A 151 -4.04 -19.08 -5.62
C TYR A 151 -3.49 -18.75 -7.03
N SER A 152 -4.10 -19.29 -8.09
CA SER A 152 -3.58 -19.13 -9.45
C SER A 152 -3.89 -17.75 -10.02
N THR A 153 -5.16 -17.38 -10.02
CA THR A 153 -5.62 -16.06 -10.53
C THR A 153 -5.08 -14.91 -9.70
N GLY A 154 -5.02 -15.09 -8.37
CA GLY A 154 -4.45 -14.11 -7.45
C GLY A 154 -2.96 -13.90 -7.71
N GLY A 155 -2.20 -14.97 -7.91
CA GLY A 155 -0.77 -14.89 -8.20
C GLY A 155 -0.47 -14.14 -9.49
N GLU A 156 -1.19 -14.40 -10.58
CA GLU A 156 -1.03 -13.67 -11.84
C GLU A 156 -1.37 -12.18 -11.70
N ASN A 157 -2.47 -11.85 -11.02
CA ASN A 157 -2.88 -10.47 -10.80
C ASN A 157 -1.86 -9.72 -9.93
N ALA A 158 -1.36 -10.36 -8.86
CA ALA A 158 -0.34 -9.80 -7.99
C ALA A 158 0.94 -9.48 -8.76
N ILE A 159 1.47 -10.45 -9.53
CA ILE A 159 2.68 -10.28 -10.33
C ILE A 159 2.53 -9.12 -11.30
N ASN A 160 1.47 -9.11 -12.11
CA ASN A 160 1.25 -8.08 -13.11
C ASN A 160 1.12 -6.67 -12.49
N THR A 161 0.43 -6.57 -11.36
CA THR A 161 0.20 -5.30 -10.67
C THR A 161 1.47 -4.81 -9.99
N TYR A 162 2.15 -5.67 -9.24
CA TYR A 162 3.40 -5.33 -8.57
C TYR A 162 4.53 -5.01 -9.56
N GLU A 163 4.64 -5.75 -10.68
CA GLU A 163 5.62 -5.45 -11.74
C GLU A 163 5.48 -4.03 -12.29
N ARG A 164 4.27 -3.50 -12.41
CA ARG A 164 4.04 -2.12 -12.88
C ARG A 164 4.69 -1.11 -11.94
N ILE A 165 4.52 -1.29 -10.61
CA ILE A 165 5.14 -0.45 -9.58
C ILE A 165 6.65 -0.66 -9.57
N SER A 166 7.09 -1.91 -9.55
CA SER A 166 8.50 -2.31 -9.49
C SER A 166 9.29 -1.81 -10.71
N LYS A 167 8.70 -1.81 -11.92
CA LYS A 167 9.34 -1.27 -13.14
C LYS A 167 9.64 0.22 -13.02
N ARG A 168 8.75 1.02 -12.41
CA ARG A 168 9.00 2.45 -12.15
C ARG A 168 10.20 2.65 -11.20
N ILE A 169 10.24 1.89 -10.11
CA ILE A 169 11.33 1.94 -9.13
C ILE A 169 12.66 1.50 -9.76
N THR A 170 12.64 0.42 -10.55
CA THR A 170 13.81 -0.08 -11.27
C THR A 170 14.32 0.93 -12.32
N ALA A 171 13.42 1.64 -12.99
CA ALA A 171 13.79 2.70 -13.92
C ALA A 171 14.53 3.85 -13.22
N VAL A 172 14.08 4.27 -12.02
CA VAL A 172 14.81 5.23 -11.20
C VAL A 172 16.18 4.70 -10.81
N LYS A 173 16.24 3.50 -10.23
CA LYS A 173 17.51 2.85 -9.83
C LYS A 173 18.52 2.76 -10.98
N SER A 174 18.05 2.46 -12.17
CA SER A 174 18.92 2.36 -13.35
C SER A 174 19.58 3.68 -13.73
N LYS A 175 18.90 4.81 -13.49
CA LYS A 175 19.42 6.15 -13.75
C LYS A 175 20.38 6.63 -12.67
N THR A 176 20.12 6.29 -11.41
CA THR A 176 20.85 6.84 -10.25
C THR A 176 22.02 5.98 -9.78
N LYS A 177 22.08 4.69 -10.14
CA LYS A 177 23.04 3.70 -9.60
C LYS A 177 24.52 4.04 -9.78
N ASN A 178 24.87 4.83 -10.81
CA ASN A 178 26.25 5.20 -11.11
C ASN A 178 26.59 6.64 -10.66
N GLU A 179 25.61 7.34 -10.07
CA GLU A 179 25.76 8.71 -9.63
C GLU A 179 26.39 8.78 -8.25
N LYS A 180 27.04 9.91 -7.95
CA LYS A 180 27.49 10.19 -6.60
C LYS A 180 26.29 10.37 -5.68
N ALA A 181 26.16 9.51 -4.68
CA ALA A 181 25.05 9.57 -3.74
C ALA A 181 25.01 10.93 -3.01
N VAL A 182 23.83 11.53 -2.97
CA VAL A 182 23.58 12.81 -2.27
C VAL A 182 23.28 12.54 -0.79
N ASN A 183 24.03 13.16 0.10
CA ASN A 183 23.75 13.06 1.54
C ASN A 183 22.40 13.71 1.86
N ALA A 184 21.46 12.91 2.35
CA ALA A 184 20.10 13.38 2.62
C ALA A 184 19.58 12.84 3.96
N VAL A 185 18.54 13.47 4.48
CA VAL A 185 17.75 13.02 5.61
C VAL A 185 16.26 13.14 5.27
N ILE A 186 15.47 12.19 5.78
CA ILE A 186 14.01 12.22 5.72
C ILE A 186 13.53 12.51 7.13
N LEU A 187 12.79 13.58 7.30
CA LEU A 187 12.10 13.90 8.55
C LEU A 187 10.65 13.42 8.44
N LEU A 188 10.19 12.73 9.46
CA LEU A 188 8.82 12.26 9.63
C LEU A 188 7.96 13.33 10.33
N ASN A 189 6.67 13.05 10.51
CA ASN A 189 5.68 14.02 11.02
C ASN A 189 6.08 14.72 12.33
N ASP A 190 6.84 14.05 13.20
CA ASP A 190 7.30 14.62 14.47
C ASP A 190 8.67 15.29 14.36
N GLY A 191 9.21 15.50 13.16
CA GLY A 191 10.57 15.95 12.95
C GLY A 191 11.63 14.90 13.28
N ILE A 192 11.21 13.67 13.52
CA ILE A 192 12.08 12.53 13.76
C ILE A 192 12.73 12.11 12.44
N ALA A 193 14.04 11.91 12.44
CA ALA A 193 14.72 11.41 11.25
C ALA A 193 14.47 9.91 11.05
N ALA A 194 14.02 9.52 9.85
CA ALA A 194 13.87 8.13 9.46
C ALA A 194 15.25 7.41 9.50
N PRO A 195 15.39 6.32 10.27
CA PRO A 195 16.68 5.71 10.50
C PRO A 195 17.20 4.90 9.32
N LYS A 196 18.50 4.58 9.39
CA LYS A 196 19.13 3.61 8.50
C LYS A 196 18.60 2.21 8.74
N GLY A 197 18.49 1.42 7.65
CA GLY A 197 18.02 0.04 7.66
C GLY A 197 16.50 -0.10 7.64
N THR A 198 15.78 1.00 7.46
CA THR A 198 14.32 1.00 7.23
C THR A 198 14.00 1.07 5.74
N LEU A 199 12.73 0.85 5.41
CA LEU A 199 12.23 1.00 4.04
C LEU A 199 12.48 2.41 3.47
N TYR A 200 12.42 3.45 4.30
CA TYR A 200 12.80 4.81 3.93
C TYR A 200 14.27 4.92 3.47
N ASP A 201 15.18 4.27 4.20
CA ASP A 201 16.61 4.25 3.86
C ASP A 201 16.86 3.50 2.55
N GLU A 202 16.20 2.36 2.36
CA GLU A 202 16.29 1.56 1.14
C GLU A 202 15.80 2.36 -0.08
N MET A 203 14.65 3.00 0.03
CA MET A 203 14.07 3.78 -1.06
C MET A 203 14.84 5.07 -1.35
N LEU A 204 15.37 5.73 -0.32
CA LEU A 204 16.29 6.86 -0.50
C LEU A 204 17.56 6.43 -1.26
N THR A 205 18.08 5.24 -0.96
CA THR A 205 19.23 4.67 -1.67
C THR A 205 18.92 4.39 -3.13
N VAL A 206 17.73 3.82 -3.42
CA VAL A 206 17.24 3.62 -4.79
C VAL A 206 17.13 4.94 -5.54
N ALA A 207 16.70 6.00 -4.87
CA ALA A 207 16.60 7.34 -5.44
C ALA A 207 17.97 8.03 -5.65
N GLY A 208 19.09 7.39 -5.30
CA GLY A 208 20.43 7.96 -5.42
C GLY A 208 20.87 8.80 -4.23
N GLY A 209 20.18 8.70 -3.11
CA GLY A 209 20.53 9.34 -1.86
C GLY A 209 21.38 8.45 -0.95
N LYS A 210 21.96 9.08 0.06
CA LYS A 210 22.63 8.43 1.19
C LYS A 210 22.03 8.97 2.47
N ASN A 211 21.29 8.13 3.18
CA ASN A 211 20.73 8.52 4.47
C ASN A 211 21.84 8.83 5.48
N ILE A 212 21.83 10.03 6.04
CA ILE A 212 22.78 10.43 7.06
C ILE A 212 22.24 10.27 8.49
N ALA A 213 20.98 9.86 8.68
CA ALA A 213 20.41 9.61 9.99
C ALA A 213 21.17 8.52 10.77
N GLY A 214 20.86 8.35 12.04
CA GLY A 214 21.33 7.24 12.86
C GLY A 214 20.63 5.94 12.56
N LYS A 215 20.82 4.93 13.42
CA LYS A 215 20.12 3.65 13.36
C LYS A 215 18.82 3.64 14.19
N GLN A 216 18.54 4.71 14.89
CA GLN A 216 17.37 4.85 15.75
C GLN A 216 16.57 6.09 15.35
N TYR A 217 15.28 6.04 15.57
CA TYR A 217 14.42 7.20 15.43
C TYR A 217 14.84 8.26 16.45
N SER A 218 15.23 9.44 15.98
CA SER A 218 15.67 10.52 16.86
C SER A 218 15.41 11.90 16.28
N ILE A 219 15.16 12.90 17.14
CA ILE A 219 14.98 14.31 16.79
C ILE A 219 16.27 15.07 17.14
N ASN A 220 17.42 14.66 16.64
CA ASN A 220 18.66 15.36 16.97
C ASN A 220 19.15 16.24 15.82
N TYR A 221 18.63 17.45 15.69
CA TYR A 221 19.06 18.42 14.68
C TYR A 221 20.56 18.78 14.80
N ALA A 222 21.12 18.76 16.00
CA ALA A 222 22.55 19.01 16.17
C ALA A 222 23.42 17.92 15.53
N GLU A 223 22.97 16.66 15.58
CA GLU A 223 23.64 15.56 14.85
C GLU A 223 23.46 15.66 13.35
N ILE A 224 22.26 16.06 12.89
CA ILE A 224 21.98 16.30 11.47
C ILE A 224 22.93 17.36 10.94
N VAL A 225 23.10 18.48 11.66
CA VAL A 225 24.01 19.57 11.28
C VAL A 225 25.45 19.10 11.20
N LYS A 226 25.94 18.29 12.16
CA LYS A 226 27.28 17.74 12.10
C LYS A 226 27.55 16.91 10.86
N LYS A 227 26.52 16.19 10.38
CA LYS A 227 26.61 15.35 9.18
C LYS A 227 26.35 16.11 7.89
N ASN A 228 25.89 17.35 8.00
CA ASN A 228 25.68 18.34 6.94
C ASN A 228 24.95 17.75 5.70
N PRO A 229 23.63 17.48 5.76
CA PRO A 229 22.90 16.99 4.60
C PRO A 229 22.92 18.02 3.47
N GLN A 230 22.96 17.52 2.25
CA GLN A 230 22.80 18.28 1.01
C GLN A 230 21.32 18.44 0.63
N HIS A 231 20.45 17.54 1.18
CA HIS A 231 19.02 17.56 0.95
C HIS A 231 18.24 17.14 2.21
N ILE A 232 17.11 17.78 2.45
CA ILE A 232 16.14 17.42 3.51
C ILE A 232 14.79 17.16 2.86
N PHE A 233 14.21 15.99 3.14
CA PHE A 233 12.84 15.66 2.84
C PHE A 233 12.02 15.78 4.13
N CYS A 234 10.86 16.41 4.08
CA CYS A 234 9.98 16.55 5.25
C CYS A 234 8.52 16.72 4.83
N PRO A 235 7.54 16.48 5.71
CA PRO A 235 6.15 16.80 5.45
C PRO A 235 5.94 18.23 4.95
N ALA A 236 4.92 18.43 4.12
CA ALA A 236 4.69 19.72 3.46
C ALA A 236 4.47 20.87 4.46
N ASP A 237 3.78 20.62 5.55
CA ASP A 237 3.54 21.55 6.65
C ASP A 237 4.78 21.88 7.48
N MET A 238 5.82 21.06 7.40
CA MET A 238 7.11 21.28 8.07
C MET A 238 8.13 22.06 7.23
N VAL A 239 7.92 22.25 5.94
CA VAL A 239 8.92 22.85 5.03
C VAL A 239 9.36 24.23 5.52
N ASP A 240 8.42 25.10 5.89
CA ASP A 240 8.74 26.47 6.33
C ASP A 240 9.42 26.47 7.71
N SER A 241 9.01 25.61 8.63
CA SER A 241 9.66 25.47 9.94
C SER A 241 11.09 24.93 9.81
N VAL A 242 11.33 23.96 8.94
CA VAL A 242 12.67 23.41 8.64
C VAL A 242 13.58 24.48 8.03
N LYS A 243 13.08 25.26 7.06
CA LYS A 243 13.83 26.35 6.42
C LYS A 243 14.19 27.50 7.38
N SER A 244 13.32 27.77 8.35
CA SER A 244 13.51 28.86 9.33
C SER A 244 14.21 28.42 10.62
N ASP A 245 14.44 27.12 10.83
CA ASP A 245 15.10 26.60 12.01
C ASP A 245 16.57 27.06 12.10
N LYS A 246 16.94 27.72 13.18
CA LYS A 246 18.29 28.31 13.38
C LYS A 246 19.42 27.29 13.41
N THR A 247 19.10 26.04 13.76
CA THR A 247 20.06 24.93 13.82
C THR A 247 20.26 24.38 12.42
N LEU A 248 19.18 24.02 11.74
CA LEU A 248 19.21 23.45 10.39
C LEU A 248 19.67 24.45 9.32
N ALA A 249 19.50 25.77 9.55
CA ALA A 249 20.03 26.84 8.67
C ALA A 249 21.56 26.76 8.45
N LYS A 250 22.28 26.00 9.26
CA LYS A 250 23.73 25.77 9.10
C LYS A 250 24.04 24.68 8.06
N THR A 251 23.05 23.87 7.65
CA THR A 251 23.23 22.78 6.68
C THR A 251 23.29 23.31 5.24
N ASP A 252 23.97 22.57 4.37
CA ASP A 252 23.98 22.85 2.93
C ASP A 252 22.59 22.74 2.32
N ALA A 253 21.78 21.80 2.83
CA ALA A 253 20.38 21.64 2.38
C ALA A 253 19.57 22.93 2.53
N VAL A 254 19.56 23.55 3.71
CA VAL A 254 18.80 24.77 3.94
C VAL A 254 19.41 25.96 3.21
N LYS A 255 20.75 26.12 3.25
CA LYS A 255 21.45 27.21 2.55
C LYS A 255 21.20 27.24 1.05
N ASN A 256 21.09 26.06 0.42
CA ASN A 256 20.89 25.93 -1.03
C ASN A 256 19.42 25.77 -1.42
N GLY A 257 18.48 25.85 -0.46
CA GLY A 257 17.05 25.69 -0.72
C GLY A 257 16.60 24.25 -1.02
N ASN A 258 17.45 23.26 -0.76
CA ASN A 258 17.20 21.82 -1.00
C ASN A 258 16.38 21.19 0.15
N VAL A 259 15.22 21.77 0.40
CA VAL A 259 14.21 21.24 1.34
C VAL A 259 12.96 20.94 0.53
N THR A 260 12.65 19.66 0.38
CA THR A 260 11.56 19.16 -0.46
C THR A 260 10.43 18.62 0.39
N ALA A 261 9.20 19.04 0.07
CA ALA A 261 7.99 18.46 0.63
C ALA A 261 7.89 16.98 0.24
N PHE A 262 7.74 16.11 1.23
CA PHE A 262 7.66 14.67 1.06
C PHE A 262 6.71 14.06 2.09
N SER A 263 5.71 13.33 1.63
CA SER A 263 4.81 12.65 2.54
C SER A 263 5.39 11.31 3.00
N PRO A 264 5.55 11.07 4.30
CA PRO A 264 5.92 9.74 4.81
C PRO A 264 4.99 8.63 4.34
N LEU A 265 3.71 8.95 4.09
CA LEU A 265 2.70 8.01 3.62
C LEU A 265 3.07 7.30 2.31
N TYR A 266 3.97 7.86 1.50
CA TYR A 266 4.45 7.17 0.30
C TYR A 266 5.10 5.82 0.62
N PHE A 267 5.72 5.66 1.79
CA PHE A 267 6.38 4.42 2.21
C PHE A 267 5.69 3.70 3.37
N GLU A 268 4.55 4.22 3.79
CA GLU A 268 3.64 3.59 4.76
C GLU A 268 2.44 2.93 4.06
N ARG A 269 2.31 3.15 2.74
CA ARG A 269 1.28 2.58 1.87
C ARG A 269 1.96 1.97 0.65
N TYR A 270 1.47 0.83 0.19
CA TYR A 270 2.22 0.03 -0.78
C TYR A 270 1.58 -0.04 -2.17
N GLY A 271 0.68 0.90 -2.50
CA GLY A 271 0.07 1.03 -3.82
C GLY A 271 0.91 1.86 -4.80
N GLU A 272 0.25 2.47 -5.77
CA GLU A 272 0.88 3.26 -6.84
C GLU A 272 1.73 4.43 -6.30
N ASN A 273 1.33 5.02 -5.19
CA ASN A 273 2.03 6.15 -4.57
C ASN A 273 3.41 5.76 -4.00
N PHE A 274 3.68 4.47 -3.78
CA PHE A 274 4.99 4.01 -3.34
C PHE A 274 6.07 4.34 -4.37
N ALA A 275 5.86 4.02 -5.65
CA ALA A 275 6.79 4.38 -6.72
C ALA A 275 6.89 5.89 -6.92
N LEU A 276 5.79 6.63 -6.75
CA LEU A 276 5.78 8.09 -6.83
C LEU A 276 6.71 8.71 -5.78
N GLY A 277 6.72 8.20 -4.55
CA GLY A 277 7.66 8.64 -3.51
C GLY A 277 9.13 8.52 -3.92
N VAL A 278 9.50 7.39 -4.54
CA VAL A 278 10.87 7.17 -5.06
C VAL A 278 11.20 8.15 -6.20
N GLU A 279 10.26 8.38 -7.11
CA GLU A 279 10.44 9.32 -8.23
C GLU A 279 10.59 10.77 -7.74
N ILE A 280 9.82 11.20 -6.74
CA ILE A 280 9.94 12.52 -6.11
C ILE A 280 11.34 12.69 -5.50
N MET A 281 11.78 11.72 -4.71
CA MET A 281 13.12 11.78 -4.13
C MET A 281 14.20 11.87 -5.21
N ALA A 282 14.15 10.99 -6.21
CA ALA A 282 15.14 10.94 -7.27
C ALA A 282 15.17 12.23 -8.10
N SER A 283 14.01 12.83 -8.38
CA SER A 283 13.94 14.10 -9.12
C SER A 283 14.51 15.27 -8.32
N ALA A 284 14.38 15.23 -6.99
CA ALA A 284 14.97 16.25 -6.12
C ALA A 284 16.49 16.10 -5.97
N LEU A 285 16.99 14.86 -5.92
CA LEU A 285 18.41 14.57 -5.75
C LEU A 285 19.20 14.65 -7.07
N HIS A 286 18.56 14.29 -8.19
CA HIS A 286 19.20 14.19 -9.52
C HIS A 286 18.26 14.78 -10.61
N PRO A 287 17.97 16.10 -10.59
CA PRO A 287 16.98 16.72 -11.46
C PRO A 287 17.33 16.63 -12.96
N ASP A 288 18.60 16.47 -13.29
CA ASP A 288 19.05 16.31 -14.67
C ASP A 288 18.74 14.93 -15.25
N LEU A 289 18.59 13.92 -14.39
CA LEU A 289 18.38 12.52 -14.77
C LEU A 289 16.92 12.07 -14.64
N VAL A 290 16.24 12.56 -13.62
CA VAL A 290 14.85 12.18 -13.31
C VAL A 290 13.99 13.42 -13.30
N LYS A 291 13.00 13.47 -14.21
CA LYS A 291 12.03 14.56 -14.24
C LYS A 291 11.09 14.48 -13.05
N SER A 292 10.66 15.63 -12.52
CA SER A 292 9.65 15.63 -11.46
C SER A 292 8.35 14.97 -11.96
N PRO A 293 7.81 14.01 -11.21
CA PRO A 293 6.52 13.39 -11.54
C PRO A 293 5.35 14.32 -11.24
N ILE A 294 5.56 15.36 -10.42
CA ILE A 294 4.57 16.37 -10.05
C ILE A 294 4.81 17.59 -10.93
N ARG A 295 3.78 18.04 -11.63
CA ARG A 295 3.79 19.26 -12.45
C ARG A 295 3.24 20.44 -11.67
#